data_c769019e081fd5a2f10cbe74b898bc3b
#
_entry.id   c769019e081fd5a2f10cbe74b898bc3b
#
_cell.length_a   1.000
_cell.length_b   1.000
_cell.length_c   1.000
_cell.angle_alpha   90.00
_cell.angle_beta   90.00
_cell.angle_gamma   90.00
#
_symmetry.space_group_name_H-M   'P 1'
#
loop_
_entity.id
_entity.type
_entity.pdbx_description
1 polymer ?
#
loop_
_entity_poly.entity_id
_entity_poly.type
_entity_poly.pdbx_seq_one_letter_code
_entity_poly.pdbx_strand_id
1 'polypeptide(L)'
;VVLEVPFVKQRDQFCGPASLSSVFAYYNLYIDQDEIAKEVYVPKLKGALITDLENYAKKKGFQTELFRGDLEKLRQYISRGLPVIILVDLGALFVSVPHYLVVVGFDGEGFYTHTGYEEMKFYPSQGLDKIWKRMGRVGLVVYPP
;
A
#
# COMPACT_ATOMS: atom_id res chain seq x y z
N VAL A 1 -12.62 12.16 3.87
CA VAL A 1 -11.43 12.00 4.73
C VAL A 1 -10.22 11.74 3.85
N VAL A 2 -9.20 12.58 3.96
CA VAL A 2 -7.94 12.40 3.24
C VAL A 2 -6.79 12.62 4.22
N LEU A 3 -5.90 11.64 4.32
CA LEU A 3 -4.71 11.72 5.17
C LEU A 3 -3.57 12.34 4.38
N GLU A 4 -2.78 13.16 5.05
CA GLU A 4 -1.61 13.79 4.41
C GLU A 4 -0.41 12.84 4.44
N VAL A 5 -0.46 11.82 3.59
CA VAL A 5 0.61 10.84 3.46
C VAL A 5 1.59 11.33 2.39
N PRO A 6 2.88 11.46 2.71
CA PRO A 6 3.86 11.86 1.70
C PRO A 6 3.88 10.88 0.52
N PHE A 7 3.94 11.40 -0.68
CA PHE A 7 4.06 10.58 -1.88
C PHE A 7 5.54 10.27 -2.14
N VAL A 8 5.84 8.99 -2.36
CA VAL A 8 7.17 8.54 -2.78
C VAL A 8 7.04 7.97 -4.18
N LYS A 9 7.69 8.63 -5.15
CA LYS A 9 7.74 8.10 -6.51
C LYS A 9 8.62 6.87 -6.53
N GLN A 10 8.07 5.74 -6.98
CA GLN A 10 8.81 4.48 -6.97
C GLN A 10 9.89 4.42 -8.04
N ARG A 11 10.97 3.75 -7.70
CA ARG A 11 11.91 3.24 -8.68
C ARG A 11 11.31 2.00 -9.33
N ASP A 12 11.89 1.59 -10.44
CA ASP A 12 11.42 0.44 -11.21
C ASP A 12 11.27 -0.80 -10.31
N GLN A 13 10.08 -1.42 -10.33
CA GLN A 13 9.74 -2.63 -9.56
C GLN A 13 9.72 -2.44 -8.03
N PHE A 14 9.80 -1.20 -7.54
CA PHE A 14 9.86 -0.90 -6.10
C PHE A 14 8.53 -0.40 -5.53
N CYS A 15 7.38 -0.87 -6.05
CA CYS A 15 6.09 -0.42 -5.51
C CYS A 15 5.91 -0.76 -4.02
N GLY A 16 6.38 -1.93 -3.57
CA GLY A 16 6.33 -2.30 -2.16
C GLY A 16 7.22 -1.42 -1.29
N PRO A 17 8.51 -1.33 -1.56
CA PRO A 17 9.41 -0.44 -0.84
C PRO A 17 8.98 1.02 -0.83
N ALA A 18 8.50 1.55 -1.96
CA ALA A 18 8.02 2.93 -2.05
C ALA A 18 6.76 3.14 -1.20
N SER A 19 5.83 2.18 -1.21
CA SER A 19 4.62 2.24 -0.39
C SER A 19 4.97 2.28 1.09
N LEU A 20 5.88 1.43 1.52
CA LEU A 20 6.30 1.38 2.92
C LEU A 20 7.06 2.65 3.31
N SER A 21 7.93 3.15 2.44
CA SER A 21 8.63 4.43 2.65
C SER A 21 7.65 5.58 2.84
N SER A 22 6.59 5.62 2.03
CA SER A 22 5.52 6.62 2.11
C SER A 22 4.80 6.56 3.46
N VAL A 23 4.42 5.36 3.91
CA VAL A 23 3.74 5.17 5.19
C VAL A 23 4.67 5.53 6.36
N PHE A 24 5.93 5.13 6.31
CA PHE A 24 6.90 5.51 7.35
C PHE A 24 7.04 7.03 7.45
N ALA A 25 7.12 7.72 6.31
CA ALA A 25 7.22 9.18 6.28
C ALA A 25 5.99 9.85 6.91
N TYR A 26 4.80 9.27 6.74
CA TYR A 26 3.60 9.74 7.41
C TYR A 26 3.75 9.73 8.94
N TYR A 27 4.51 8.78 9.46
CA TYR A 27 4.83 8.69 10.89
C TYR A 27 6.17 9.34 11.26
N ASN A 28 6.71 10.18 10.38
CA ASN A 28 7.96 10.92 10.59
C ASN A 28 9.22 10.03 10.67
N LEU A 29 9.18 8.85 10.10
CA LEU A 29 10.36 8.01 9.93
C LEU A 29 10.74 7.99 8.45
N TYR A 30 11.91 8.53 8.14
CA TYR A 30 12.33 8.69 6.75
C TYR A 30 13.37 7.63 6.40
N ILE A 31 12.91 6.58 5.70
CA ILE A 31 13.77 5.52 5.18
C ILE A 31 13.55 5.46 3.68
N ASP A 32 14.63 5.60 2.91
CA ASP A 32 14.57 5.56 1.45
C ASP A 32 14.11 4.18 0.97
N GLN A 33 13.35 4.17 -0.13
CA GLN A 33 12.88 2.93 -0.72
C GLN A 33 14.02 1.98 -1.11
N ASP A 34 15.17 2.49 -1.52
CA ASP A 34 16.33 1.67 -1.85
C ASP A 34 16.84 0.89 -0.63
N GLU A 35 16.82 1.52 0.53
CA GLU A 35 17.19 0.88 1.80
C GLU A 35 16.24 -0.27 2.14
N ILE A 36 14.95 -0.02 2.01
CA ILE A 36 13.92 -1.03 2.26
C ILE A 36 14.06 -2.18 1.26
N ALA A 37 14.27 -1.85 -0.01
CA ALA A 37 14.39 -2.85 -1.07
C ALA A 37 15.53 -3.83 -0.85
N LYS A 38 16.63 -3.40 -0.21
CA LYS A 38 17.76 -4.30 0.10
C LYS A 38 17.32 -5.51 0.89
N GLU A 39 16.29 -5.37 1.75
CA GLU A 39 15.82 -6.47 2.58
C GLU A 39 14.60 -7.20 2.03
N VAL A 40 13.75 -6.51 1.27
CA VAL A 40 12.45 -7.06 0.89
C VAL A 40 12.31 -7.38 -0.59
N TYR A 41 13.16 -6.82 -1.45
CA TYR A 41 13.03 -7.05 -2.89
C TYR A 41 13.46 -8.46 -3.26
N VAL A 42 12.59 -9.17 -4.01
CA VAL A 42 12.85 -10.52 -4.50
C VAL A 42 12.97 -10.46 -6.02
N PRO A 43 14.20 -10.59 -6.58
CA PRO A 43 14.41 -10.43 -8.02
C PRO A 43 13.57 -11.36 -8.88
N LYS A 44 13.37 -12.61 -8.48
CA LYS A 44 12.55 -13.57 -9.21
C LYS A 44 11.10 -13.16 -9.34
N LEU A 45 10.58 -12.45 -8.34
CA LEU A 45 9.21 -11.94 -8.33
C LEU A 45 9.09 -10.55 -8.94
N LYS A 46 10.22 -9.87 -9.16
CA LYS A 46 10.28 -8.46 -9.56
C LYS A 46 9.44 -7.59 -8.62
N GLY A 47 9.52 -7.87 -7.33
CA GLY A 47 8.75 -7.17 -6.31
C GLY A 47 9.01 -7.72 -4.93
N ALA A 48 8.14 -7.38 -3.98
CA ALA A 48 8.24 -7.78 -2.59
C ALA A 48 6.99 -8.51 -2.13
N LEU A 49 7.13 -9.46 -1.22
CA LEU A 49 6.01 -10.10 -0.56
C LEU A 49 5.45 -9.20 0.54
N ILE A 50 4.14 -9.18 0.71
CA ILE A 50 3.50 -8.36 1.73
C ILE A 50 3.92 -8.77 3.15
N THR A 51 4.19 -10.06 3.36
CA THR A 51 4.70 -10.54 4.64
C THR A 51 6.09 -10.02 4.95
N ASP A 52 6.93 -9.83 3.93
CA ASP A 52 8.25 -9.24 4.11
C ASP A 52 8.16 -7.75 4.41
N LEU A 53 7.21 -7.05 3.81
CA LEU A 53 6.92 -5.65 4.15
C LEU A 53 6.49 -5.54 5.62
N GLU A 54 5.61 -6.42 6.05
CA GLU A 54 5.16 -6.49 7.44
C GLU A 54 6.32 -6.71 8.41
N ASN A 55 7.16 -7.70 8.12
CA ASN A 55 8.29 -8.02 8.99
C ASN A 55 9.31 -6.88 9.06
N TYR A 56 9.54 -6.20 7.93
CA TYR A 56 10.41 -5.04 7.92
C TYR A 56 9.87 -3.92 8.83
N ALA A 57 8.56 -3.65 8.75
CA ALA A 57 7.93 -2.64 9.58
C ALA A 57 8.04 -2.98 11.07
N LYS A 58 7.84 -4.25 11.43
CA LYS A 58 8.02 -4.72 12.81
C LYS A 58 9.45 -4.52 13.29
N LYS A 59 10.41 -4.82 12.44
CA LYS A 59 11.83 -4.64 12.74
C LYS A 59 12.16 -3.17 13.04
N LYS A 60 11.44 -2.23 12.41
CA LYS A 60 11.61 -0.80 12.65
C LYS A 60 10.80 -0.27 13.84
N GLY A 61 10.15 -1.15 14.59
CA GLY A 61 9.46 -0.80 15.82
C GLY A 61 7.98 -0.52 15.67
N PHE A 62 7.40 -0.75 14.48
CA PHE A 62 5.98 -0.55 14.25
C PHE A 62 5.17 -1.77 14.64
N GLN A 63 3.91 -1.53 14.97
CA GLN A 63 2.90 -2.57 15.03
C GLN A 63 2.29 -2.75 13.66
N THR A 64 1.77 -3.94 13.37
CA THR A 64 1.21 -4.25 12.07
C THR A 64 -0.09 -5.01 12.21
N GLU A 65 -0.95 -4.87 11.20
CA GLU A 65 -2.13 -5.70 11.05
C GLU A 65 -2.20 -6.11 9.59
N LEU A 66 -1.99 -7.40 9.33
CA LEU A 66 -2.15 -8.00 8.01
C LEU A 66 -3.54 -8.62 7.96
N PHE A 67 -4.37 -8.22 6.98
CA PHE A 67 -5.78 -8.58 6.98
C PHE A 67 -6.28 -8.89 5.58
N ARG A 68 -7.44 -9.55 5.52
CA ARG A 68 -8.29 -9.60 4.34
C ARG A 68 -9.60 -8.92 4.72
N GLY A 69 -10.10 -8.06 3.83
CA GLY A 69 -11.24 -7.23 4.20
C GLY A 69 -12.11 -6.83 3.03
N ASP A 70 -12.70 -5.66 3.18
CA ASP A 70 -13.60 -5.06 2.21
C ASP A 70 -13.41 -3.54 2.20
N LEU A 71 -14.15 -2.86 1.33
CA LEU A 71 -14.04 -1.39 1.22
C LEU A 71 -14.42 -0.68 2.52
N GLU A 72 -15.38 -1.20 3.26
CA GLU A 72 -15.78 -0.60 4.53
C GLU A 72 -14.65 -0.64 5.55
N LYS A 73 -13.90 -1.74 5.57
CA LYS A 73 -12.74 -1.85 6.47
C LYS A 73 -11.66 -0.82 6.12
N LEU A 74 -11.45 -0.54 4.83
CA LEU A 74 -10.55 0.54 4.41
C LEU A 74 -11.02 1.89 4.94
N ARG A 75 -12.32 2.19 4.83
CA ARG A 75 -12.87 3.44 5.34
C ARG A 75 -12.68 3.57 6.85
N GLN A 76 -12.87 2.49 7.58
CA GLN A 76 -12.67 2.47 9.03
C GLN A 76 -11.24 2.80 9.41
N TYR A 77 -10.26 2.18 8.75
CA TYR A 77 -8.84 2.49 9.01
C TYR A 77 -8.51 3.95 8.69
N ILE A 78 -8.89 4.42 7.51
CA ILE A 78 -8.61 5.79 7.09
C ILE A 78 -9.26 6.78 8.05
N SER A 79 -10.48 6.53 8.49
CA SER A 79 -11.18 7.40 9.46
C SER A 79 -10.47 7.47 10.81
N ARG A 80 -9.66 6.47 11.13
CA ARG A 80 -8.83 6.43 12.33
C ARG A 80 -7.44 7.04 12.12
N GLY A 81 -7.17 7.60 10.94
CA GLY A 81 -5.87 8.18 10.64
C GLY A 81 -4.82 7.16 10.21
N LEU A 82 -5.23 5.97 9.77
CA LEU A 82 -4.32 4.88 9.42
C LEU A 82 -4.35 4.62 7.92
N PRO A 83 -3.31 5.01 7.17
CA PRO A 83 -3.21 4.65 5.75
C PRO A 83 -3.01 3.15 5.61
N VAL A 84 -3.49 2.59 4.50
CA VAL A 84 -3.50 1.14 4.29
C VAL A 84 -2.74 0.79 3.01
N ILE A 85 -1.78 -0.11 3.09
CA ILE A 85 -1.11 -0.68 1.92
C ILE A 85 -1.96 -1.85 1.45
N ILE A 86 -2.36 -1.83 0.18
CA ILE A 86 -3.10 -2.95 -0.41
C ILE A 86 -2.39 -3.48 -1.64
N LEU A 87 -2.60 -4.75 -1.92
CA LEU A 87 -2.08 -5.40 -3.13
C LEU A 87 -3.22 -5.57 -4.11
N VAL A 88 -3.04 -5.05 -5.32
CA VAL A 88 -4.04 -5.12 -6.38
C VAL A 88 -3.45 -5.74 -7.63
N ASP A 89 -4.31 -6.15 -8.56
CA ASP A 89 -3.90 -6.64 -9.87
C ASP A 89 -4.32 -5.62 -10.93
N LEU A 90 -3.33 -4.95 -11.52
CA LEU A 90 -3.53 -3.95 -12.57
C LEU A 90 -3.55 -4.57 -13.97
N GLY A 91 -3.41 -5.88 -14.07
CA GLY A 91 -3.42 -6.58 -15.34
C GLY A 91 -4.81 -6.66 -15.95
N ALA A 92 -4.86 -7.13 -17.19
CA ALA A 92 -6.10 -7.31 -17.94
C ALA A 92 -6.08 -8.67 -18.63
N LEU A 93 -7.27 -9.28 -18.81
CA LEU A 93 -7.46 -10.58 -19.45
C LEU A 93 -6.62 -11.66 -18.77
N PHE A 94 -5.58 -12.17 -19.46
CA PHE A 94 -4.76 -13.27 -18.96
C PHE A 94 -3.44 -12.81 -18.34
N VAL A 95 -3.23 -11.51 -18.24
CA VAL A 95 -1.99 -10.95 -17.68
C VAL A 95 -2.26 -10.42 -16.29
N SER A 96 -1.52 -10.94 -15.31
CA SER A 96 -1.57 -10.45 -13.92
C SER A 96 -0.40 -9.49 -13.69
N VAL A 97 -0.70 -8.31 -13.14
CA VAL A 97 0.30 -7.30 -12.80
C VAL A 97 0.08 -6.89 -11.34
N PRO A 98 0.62 -7.65 -10.38
CA PRO A 98 0.51 -7.29 -8.96
C PRO A 98 1.16 -5.93 -8.70
N HIS A 99 0.51 -5.11 -7.90
CA HIS A 99 0.99 -3.77 -7.60
C HIS A 99 0.50 -3.33 -6.21
N TYR A 100 1.38 -2.69 -5.44
CA TYR A 100 1.01 -2.13 -4.15
C TYR A 100 0.54 -0.69 -4.31
N LEU A 101 -0.55 -0.37 -3.62
CA LEU A 101 -1.07 0.99 -3.49
C LEU A 101 -1.11 1.36 -2.02
N VAL A 102 -0.95 2.66 -1.73
CA VAL A 102 -1.26 3.18 -0.39
C VAL A 102 -2.61 3.89 -0.49
N VAL A 103 -3.61 3.38 0.21
CA VAL A 103 -4.90 4.05 0.30
C VAL A 103 -4.78 5.15 1.34
N VAL A 104 -5.01 6.39 0.94
CA VAL A 104 -4.78 7.57 1.78
C VAL A 104 -6.05 8.35 2.10
N GLY A 105 -7.14 8.08 1.37
CA GLY A 105 -8.37 8.81 1.61
C GLY A 105 -9.56 8.20 0.89
N PHE A 106 -10.75 8.73 1.19
CA PHE A 106 -11.98 8.33 0.51
C PHE A 106 -13.02 9.44 0.58
N ASP A 107 -13.98 9.35 -0.32
CA ASP A 107 -15.20 10.16 -0.27
C ASP A 107 -16.39 9.26 -0.62
N GLY A 108 -17.56 9.85 -0.89
CA GLY A 108 -18.76 9.07 -1.20
C GLY A 108 -18.68 8.28 -2.50
N GLU A 109 -17.74 8.57 -3.37
CA GLU A 109 -17.63 7.95 -4.70
C GLU A 109 -16.47 6.96 -4.82
N GLY A 110 -15.43 7.09 -4.01
CA GLY A 110 -14.29 6.20 -4.11
C GLY A 110 -13.14 6.54 -3.19
N PHE A 111 -11.95 6.13 -3.61
CA PHE A 111 -10.75 6.17 -2.80
C PHE A 111 -9.61 6.90 -3.50
N TYR A 112 -8.79 7.57 -2.71
CA TYR A 112 -7.57 8.23 -3.17
C TYR A 112 -6.37 7.38 -2.78
N THR A 113 -5.47 7.17 -3.73
CA THR A 113 -4.33 6.26 -3.55
C THR A 113 -3.04 6.90 -4.04
N HIS A 114 -1.93 6.52 -3.41
CA HIS A 114 -0.60 6.72 -3.98
C HIS A 114 -0.18 5.43 -4.67
N THR A 115 0.08 5.51 -5.97
CA THR A 115 0.37 4.32 -6.78
C THR A 115 1.85 4.05 -6.95
N GLY A 116 2.70 4.96 -6.45
CA GLY A 116 4.12 4.92 -6.77
C GLY A 116 4.46 5.69 -8.04
N TYR A 117 3.56 5.76 -8.99
CA TYR A 117 3.70 6.56 -10.22
C TYR A 117 2.89 7.84 -10.14
N GLU A 118 1.72 7.80 -9.54
CA GLU A 118 0.81 8.93 -9.41
C GLU A 118 0.49 9.18 -7.94
N GLU A 119 0.53 10.45 -7.57
CA GLU A 119 0.07 10.93 -6.28
C GLU A 119 -1.44 11.13 -6.32
N MET A 120 -2.16 10.67 -5.29
CA MET A 120 -3.59 10.92 -5.14
C MET A 120 -4.43 10.44 -6.33
N LYS A 121 -4.10 9.27 -6.88
CA LYS A 121 -4.93 8.70 -7.93
C LYS A 121 -6.27 8.26 -7.37
N PHE A 122 -7.34 8.72 -7.98
CA PHE A 122 -8.70 8.36 -7.59
C PHE A 122 -9.14 7.08 -8.28
N TYR A 123 -9.73 6.18 -7.50
CA TYR A 123 -10.40 4.99 -8.00
C TYR A 123 -11.86 5.01 -7.53
N PRO A 124 -12.85 4.91 -8.43
CA PRO A 124 -14.22 4.66 -8.00
C PRO A 124 -14.29 3.39 -7.14
N SER A 125 -15.17 3.36 -6.17
CA SER A 125 -15.26 2.26 -5.21
C SER A 125 -15.26 0.88 -5.85
N GLN A 126 -16.12 0.66 -6.83
CA GLN A 126 -16.23 -0.65 -7.49
C GLN A 126 -14.98 -0.96 -8.34
N GLY A 127 -14.37 0.05 -8.92
CA GLY A 127 -13.14 -0.11 -9.68
C GLY A 127 -11.98 -0.57 -8.80
N LEU A 128 -11.83 0.02 -7.63
CA LEU A 128 -10.81 -0.40 -6.67
C LEU A 128 -11.08 -1.81 -6.17
N ASP A 129 -12.31 -2.10 -5.79
CA ASP A 129 -12.68 -3.43 -5.28
C ASP A 129 -12.42 -4.52 -6.31
N LYS A 130 -12.67 -4.25 -7.57
CA LYS A 130 -12.45 -5.21 -8.65
C LYS A 130 -10.99 -5.64 -8.74
N ILE A 131 -10.06 -4.69 -8.74
CA ILE A 131 -8.63 -5.01 -8.84
C ILE A 131 -8.07 -5.56 -7.52
N TRP A 132 -8.63 -5.15 -6.40
CA TRP A 132 -8.24 -5.64 -5.08
C TRP A 132 -8.71 -7.07 -4.84
N LYS A 133 -9.94 -7.38 -5.26
CA LYS A 133 -10.52 -8.73 -5.17
C LYS A 133 -9.65 -9.78 -5.86
N ARG A 134 -9.03 -9.43 -6.98
CA ARG A 134 -8.15 -10.33 -7.73
C ARG A 134 -6.96 -10.80 -6.91
N MET A 135 -6.55 -10.04 -5.90
CA MET A 135 -5.45 -10.37 -5.00
C MET A 135 -5.95 -10.78 -3.61
N GLY A 136 -7.24 -11.14 -3.49
CA GLY A 136 -7.82 -11.65 -2.25
C GLY A 136 -8.14 -10.58 -1.22
N ARG A 137 -8.21 -9.32 -1.60
CA ARG A 137 -8.49 -8.19 -0.71
C ARG A 137 -7.57 -8.14 0.50
N VAL A 138 -6.29 -8.43 0.27
CA VAL A 138 -5.26 -8.38 1.31
C VAL A 138 -4.77 -6.95 1.52
N GLY A 139 -4.56 -6.59 2.77
CA GLY A 139 -4.02 -5.29 3.14
C GLY A 139 -3.13 -5.35 4.35
N LEU A 140 -2.33 -4.31 4.50
CA LEU A 140 -1.38 -4.16 5.60
C LEU A 140 -1.53 -2.77 6.20
N VAL A 141 -1.80 -2.73 7.49
CA VAL A 141 -1.76 -1.49 8.27
C VAL A 141 -0.50 -1.51 9.12
N VAL A 142 0.23 -0.41 9.08
CA VAL A 142 1.43 -0.20 9.88
C VAL A 142 1.17 1.03 10.73
N TYR A 143 1.41 0.95 12.02
CA TYR A 143 1.13 2.04 12.94
C TYR A 143 2.13 2.07 14.10
N PRO A 144 2.35 3.24 14.72
CA PRO A 144 3.26 3.33 15.86
C PRO A 144 2.77 2.50 17.04
N PRO A 145 3.68 2.01 17.88
CA PRO A 145 3.32 1.25 19.07
C PRO A 145 2.53 2.07 20.10
#